data_b05823497f5fca9a28b9c9f5606b3c1c
#
_entry.id   b05823497f5fca9a28b9c9f5606b3c1c
#
_cell.length_a   1.000
_cell.length_b   1.000
_cell.length_c   1.000
_cell.angle_alpha   90.00
_cell.angle_beta   90.00
_cell.angle_gamma   90.00
#
_symmetry.space_group_name_H-M   'P 1'
#
loop_
_entity.id
_entity.type
_entity.pdbx_description
1 polymer ?
#
loop_
_entity_poly.entity_id
_entity_poly.type
_entity_poly.pdbx_seq_one_letter_code
_entity_poly.pdbx_strand_id
1 'polypeptide(L)'
;TKKIVSLILAVCMIASLAISASAANTVDASGGTGTSSVTLSSTADGSIGGDPAATKMSVTVPTVLPIAVGTDGTVSTATDAKIVNNSFGAVKVNSVSIEAAQGWSLAAFGDKASLAHEKVNSNKFGFSISLGNGEKKLTDNKNASKQTLLDAAVEGCFMSGVGDTSANTVAIAYDAIVTPVSEAVTNTAIASVLFIIAWDAV
;
A
#
# COMPACT_ATOMS: atom_id res chain seq x y z
N THR A 1 -21.79 -15.38 -45.72
CA THR A 1 -21.97 -13.90 -45.80
C THR A 1 -21.92 -13.24 -44.44
N LYS A 2 -22.56 -13.78 -43.37
CA LYS A 2 -22.53 -13.19 -42.01
C LYS A 2 -21.12 -13.14 -41.36
N LYS A 3 -20.27 -14.12 -41.64
CA LYS A 3 -18.88 -14.19 -41.09
C LYS A 3 -17.94 -13.16 -41.75
N ILE A 4 -18.17 -12.85 -43.04
CA ILE A 4 -17.36 -11.86 -43.77
C ILE A 4 -17.70 -10.44 -43.30
N VAL A 5 -18.98 -10.16 -43.02
CA VAL A 5 -19.43 -8.85 -42.53
C VAL A 5 -18.85 -8.57 -41.14
N SER A 6 -18.77 -9.58 -40.24
CA SER A 6 -18.17 -9.45 -38.92
C SER A 6 -16.66 -9.16 -39.01
N LEU A 7 -15.94 -9.78 -39.92
CA LEU A 7 -14.51 -9.55 -40.13
C LEU A 7 -14.21 -8.15 -40.69
N ILE A 8 -15.04 -7.67 -41.60
CA ILE A 8 -14.91 -6.31 -42.18
C ILE A 8 -15.18 -5.26 -41.08
N LEU A 9 -16.18 -5.48 -40.21
CA LEU A 9 -16.47 -4.57 -39.11
C LEU A 9 -15.34 -4.50 -38.07
N ALA A 10 -14.72 -5.65 -37.77
CA ALA A 10 -13.55 -5.69 -36.86
C ALA A 10 -12.31 -4.98 -37.43
N VAL A 11 -12.07 -5.12 -38.75
CA VAL A 11 -10.97 -4.43 -39.46
C VAL A 11 -11.21 -2.93 -39.54
N CYS A 12 -12.46 -2.49 -39.73
CA CYS A 12 -12.79 -1.05 -39.77
C CYS A 12 -12.62 -0.38 -38.36
N MET A 13 -12.87 -1.11 -37.26
CA MET A 13 -12.65 -0.57 -35.93
C MET A 13 -11.16 -0.43 -35.57
N ILE A 14 -10.29 -1.28 -36.13
CA ILE A 14 -8.82 -1.16 -35.90
C ILE A 14 -8.25 0.00 -36.75
N ALA A 15 -8.83 0.32 -37.90
CA ALA A 15 -8.36 1.41 -38.77
C ALA A 15 -8.71 2.81 -38.23
N SER A 16 -9.65 2.94 -37.28
CA SER A 16 -10.03 4.22 -36.69
C SER A 16 -9.11 4.70 -35.54
N LEU A 17 -8.11 3.90 -35.15
CA LEU A 17 -7.13 4.22 -34.11
C LEU A 17 -5.85 4.88 -34.66
N ALA A 18 -5.81 5.32 -35.90
CA ALA A 18 -4.68 6.04 -36.45
C ALA A 18 -4.63 7.47 -35.87
N ILE A 19 -3.68 7.71 -34.99
CA ILE A 19 -3.34 9.07 -34.56
C ILE A 19 -2.73 9.77 -35.78
N SER A 20 -3.45 10.71 -36.39
CA SER A 20 -2.88 11.56 -37.42
C SER A 20 -2.18 12.75 -36.79
N ALA A 21 -0.91 12.96 -37.13
CA ALA A 21 -0.25 14.22 -36.86
C ALA A 21 -0.98 15.33 -37.60
N SER A 22 -1.42 16.38 -36.91
CA SER A 22 -2.05 17.54 -37.56
C SER A 22 -1.00 18.40 -38.28
N ALA A 23 -1.45 19.22 -39.20
CA ALA A 23 -0.73 20.03 -40.16
C ALA A 23 0.71 20.44 -39.78
N ALA A 24 1.66 20.18 -40.67
CA ALA A 24 3.05 20.55 -40.51
C ALA A 24 3.23 22.07 -40.48
N ASN A 25 4.00 22.59 -39.53
CA ASN A 25 4.49 23.97 -39.61
C ASN A 25 5.57 24.06 -40.67
N THR A 26 5.38 24.93 -41.64
CA THR A 26 6.37 25.19 -42.68
C THR A 26 7.35 26.25 -42.21
N VAL A 27 8.64 25.96 -42.32
CA VAL A 27 9.73 26.92 -42.03
C VAL A 27 10.30 27.35 -43.34
N ASP A 28 10.02 28.60 -43.78
CA ASP A 28 10.31 29.08 -45.13
C ASP A 28 11.63 29.83 -45.25
N ALA A 29 12.35 30.01 -44.18
CA ALA A 29 13.63 30.74 -44.16
C ALA A 29 14.68 30.11 -43.27
N SER A 30 15.96 30.29 -43.62
CA SER A 30 17.09 29.87 -42.79
C SER A 30 17.05 30.59 -41.43
N GLY A 31 17.06 29.83 -40.31
CA GLY A 31 16.93 30.34 -38.96
C GLY A 31 15.48 30.50 -38.47
N GLY A 32 14.48 30.14 -39.27
CA GLY A 32 13.09 30.07 -38.85
C GLY A 32 12.83 28.92 -37.84
N THR A 33 11.84 29.10 -37.00
CA THR A 33 11.46 28.12 -35.97
C THR A 33 10.06 27.56 -36.22
N GLY A 34 9.90 26.25 -36.01
CA GLY A 34 8.61 25.57 -35.99
C GLY A 34 8.30 25.04 -34.57
N THR A 35 7.06 25.12 -34.15
CA THR A 35 6.61 24.60 -32.86
C THR A 35 5.55 23.52 -33.04
N SER A 36 5.59 22.47 -32.24
CA SER A 36 4.57 21.45 -32.16
C SER A 36 4.09 21.30 -30.73
N SER A 37 2.77 21.24 -30.55
CA SER A 37 2.18 20.95 -29.24
C SER A 37 2.17 19.44 -29.02
N VAL A 38 2.56 19.03 -27.83
CA VAL A 38 2.35 17.66 -27.35
C VAL A 38 1.09 17.65 -26.48
N THR A 39 0.12 16.86 -26.88
CA THR A 39 -1.15 16.72 -26.15
C THR A 39 -1.21 15.37 -25.49
N LEU A 40 -1.74 15.32 -24.25
CA LEU A 40 -1.98 14.11 -23.50
C LEU A 40 -3.50 13.81 -23.53
N SER A 41 -3.83 12.57 -23.87
CA SER A 41 -5.18 12.03 -23.69
C SER A 41 -5.05 10.64 -23.06
N SER A 42 -5.93 10.31 -22.13
CA SER A 42 -6.04 8.97 -21.54
C SER A 42 -7.49 8.55 -21.44
N THR A 43 -7.74 7.24 -21.55
CA THR A 43 -9.05 6.64 -21.42
C THR A 43 -9.01 5.48 -20.43
N ALA A 44 -10.15 5.08 -19.88
CA ALA A 44 -10.25 4.01 -18.90
C ALA A 44 -9.82 2.64 -19.43
N ASP A 45 -9.90 2.43 -20.75
CA ASP A 45 -9.52 1.20 -21.44
C ASP A 45 -8.15 1.28 -22.14
N GLY A 46 -7.41 2.40 -21.96
CA GLY A 46 -6.12 2.64 -22.60
C GLY A 46 -6.21 3.03 -24.08
N SER A 47 -7.41 3.24 -24.66
CA SER A 47 -7.57 3.74 -26.02
C SER A 47 -7.25 5.24 -26.09
N ILE A 48 -6.95 5.74 -27.29
CA ILE A 48 -6.68 7.15 -27.52
C ILE A 48 -7.95 7.80 -28.09
N GLY A 49 -8.38 8.92 -27.51
CA GLY A 49 -9.52 9.68 -27.98
C GLY A 49 -10.83 9.35 -27.26
N GLY A 50 -10.96 9.72 -26.06
CA GLY A 50 -12.15 9.70 -25.20
C GLY A 50 -11.93 10.65 -24.03
N ASP A 51 -12.87 10.73 -23.10
CA ASP A 51 -12.68 11.52 -21.90
C ASP A 51 -11.54 10.93 -21.06
N PRO A 52 -10.61 11.76 -20.56
CA PRO A 52 -9.52 11.29 -19.72
C PRO A 52 -10.05 10.56 -18.48
N ALA A 53 -9.56 9.37 -18.23
CA ALA A 53 -9.86 8.65 -17.00
C ALA A 53 -8.80 8.95 -15.93
N ALA A 54 -9.23 9.08 -14.69
CA ALA A 54 -8.32 9.19 -13.56
C ALA A 54 -7.50 7.89 -13.41
N THR A 55 -6.24 8.04 -13.03
CA THR A 55 -5.38 6.91 -12.65
C THR A 55 -6.03 6.17 -11.48
N LYS A 56 -6.19 4.85 -11.62
CA LYS A 56 -6.78 4.02 -10.57
C LYS A 56 -5.73 3.65 -9.53
N MET A 57 -6.08 3.80 -8.25
CA MET A 57 -5.28 3.27 -7.16
C MET A 57 -5.48 1.77 -7.03
N SER A 58 -4.38 1.04 -6.93
CA SER A 58 -4.35 -0.40 -6.67
C SER A 58 -3.15 -0.70 -5.77
N VAL A 59 -3.40 -1.03 -4.52
CA VAL A 59 -2.35 -1.31 -3.53
C VAL A 59 -2.70 -2.59 -2.80
N THR A 60 -1.74 -3.50 -2.71
CA THR A 60 -1.87 -4.74 -1.95
C THR A 60 -1.27 -4.54 -0.57
N VAL A 61 -2.05 -4.82 0.48
CA VAL A 61 -1.61 -4.85 1.87
C VAL A 61 -1.72 -6.27 2.43
N PRO A 62 -0.91 -6.67 3.43
CA PRO A 62 -1.08 -7.96 4.09
C PRO A 62 -2.45 -8.10 4.72
N THR A 63 -3.09 -9.24 4.56
CA THR A 63 -4.36 -9.57 5.23
C THR A 63 -4.14 -10.00 6.68
N VAL A 64 -2.96 -10.52 7.01
CA VAL A 64 -2.58 -10.98 8.35
C VAL A 64 -1.12 -10.59 8.62
N LEU A 65 -0.85 -10.16 9.84
CA LEU A 65 0.48 -10.00 10.41
C LEU A 65 0.62 -11.04 11.53
N PRO A 66 1.08 -12.27 11.23
CA PRO A 66 1.10 -13.37 12.19
C PRO A 66 2.19 -13.15 13.24
N ILE A 67 1.86 -13.48 14.49
CA ILE A 67 2.82 -13.60 15.59
C ILE A 67 2.72 -15.00 16.19
N ALA A 68 3.85 -15.58 16.56
CA ALA A 68 3.91 -16.82 17.32
C ALA A 68 4.63 -16.57 18.64
N VAL A 69 4.07 -17.07 19.74
CA VAL A 69 4.62 -16.90 21.06
C VAL A 69 5.15 -18.24 21.56
N GLY A 70 6.43 -18.32 21.88
CA GLY A 70 7.06 -19.50 22.46
C GLY A 70 6.68 -19.68 23.94
N THR A 71 6.94 -20.86 24.48
CA THR A 71 6.70 -21.18 25.89
C THR A 71 7.51 -20.31 26.87
N ASP A 72 8.58 -19.72 26.40
CA ASP A 72 9.43 -18.78 27.13
C ASP A 72 8.98 -17.31 26.96
N GLY A 73 7.86 -17.08 26.26
CA GLY A 73 7.33 -15.75 25.95
C GLY A 73 8.07 -15.01 24.82
N THR A 74 8.99 -15.69 24.11
CA THR A 74 9.63 -15.10 22.94
C THR A 74 8.63 -15.02 21.78
N VAL A 75 8.58 -13.88 21.11
CA VAL A 75 7.70 -13.65 19.95
C VAL A 75 8.51 -13.81 18.68
N SER A 76 7.92 -14.49 17.70
CA SER A 76 8.41 -14.59 16.32
C SER A 76 7.38 -14.00 15.37
N THR A 77 7.85 -13.29 14.36
CA THR A 77 7.02 -12.60 13.37
C THR A 77 7.43 -12.98 11.94
N ALA A 78 6.55 -12.74 10.97
CA ALA A 78 6.90 -12.91 9.56
C ALA A 78 7.90 -11.82 9.12
N THR A 79 8.83 -12.19 8.25
CA THR A 79 9.89 -11.30 7.74
C THR A 79 9.65 -10.84 6.32
N ASP A 80 8.60 -11.32 5.66
CA ASP A 80 8.25 -11.07 4.26
C ASP A 80 7.01 -10.18 4.09
N ALA A 81 6.49 -9.63 5.18
CA ALA A 81 5.36 -8.74 5.15
C ALA A 81 5.69 -7.44 4.39
N LYS A 82 4.82 -7.05 3.46
CA LYS A 82 5.04 -5.88 2.59
C LYS A 82 3.75 -5.30 2.05
N ILE A 83 3.80 -4.02 1.72
CA ILE A 83 2.79 -3.32 0.93
C ILE A 83 3.34 -3.15 -0.48
N VAL A 84 2.50 -3.38 -1.50
CA VAL A 84 2.91 -3.29 -2.92
C VAL A 84 2.00 -2.33 -3.64
N ASN A 85 2.57 -1.32 -4.28
CA ASN A 85 1.85 -0.43 -5.17
C ASN A 85 1.76 -1.05 -6.57
N ASN A 86 0.56 -1.37 -7.00
CA ASN A 86 0.24 -1.85 -8.34
C ASN A 86 -0.37 -0.73 -9.22
N SER A 87 -0.42 0.50 -8.71
CA SER A 87 -0.91 1.66 -9.44
C SER A 87 0.15 2.18 -10.40
N PHE A 88 -0.27 2.89 -11.46
CA PHE A 88 0.66 3.60 -12.34
C PHE A 88 1.32 4.81 -11.64
N GLY A 89 0.60 5.49 -10.74
CA GLY A 89 1.11 6.64 -9.98
C GLY A 89 1.77 6.25 -8.66
N ALA A 90 2.60 7.13 -8.13
CA ALA A 90 3.20 6.97 -6.82
C ALA A 90 2.17 7.09 -5.69
N VAL A 91 2.33 6.29 -4.65
CA VAL A 91 1.47 6.30 -3.46
C VAL A 91 2.32 6.32 -2.19
N LYS A 92 1.66 6.65 -1.08
CA LYS A 92 2.27 6.62 0.24
C LYS A 92 1.34 5.98 1.26
N VAL A 93 1.92 5.35 2.28
CA VAL A 93 1.19 5.01 3.50
C VAL A 93 1.03 6.31 4.30
N ASN A 94 -0.18 6.84 4.31
CA ASN A 94 -0.46 8.14 4.94
C ASN A 94 -0.61 8.04 6.45
N SER A 95 -1.21 6.95 6.93
CA SER A 95 -1.30 6.69 8.37
C SER A 95 -1.39 5.21 8.68
N VAL A 96 -1.02 4.86 9.91
CA VAL A 96 -1.14 3.51 10.47
C VAL A 96 -1.76 3.60 11.85
N SER A 97 -2.80 2.83 12.09
CA SER A 97 -3.38 2.68 13.41
C SER A 97 -3.56 1.22 13.78
N ILE A 98 -3.61 0.93 15.06
CA ILE A 98 -3.86 -0.41 15.60
C ILE A 98 -5.06 -0.35 16.55
N GLU A 99 -5.92 -1.37 16.48
CA GLU A 99 -7.08 -1.52 17.34
C GLU A 99 -7.10 -2.92 17.93
N ALA A 100 -7.19 -3.02 19.25
CA ALA A 100 -7.27 -4.30 19.96
C ALA A 100 -8.58 -5.01 19.63
N ALA A 101 -8.54 -6.32 19.44
CA ALA A 101 -9.73 -7.15 19.31
C ALA A 101 -10.48 -7.22 20.63
N GLN A 102 -11.75 -7.59 20.56
CA GLN A 102 -12.59 -7.79 21.75
C GLN A 102 -11.93 -8.76 22.74
N GLY A 103 -11.84 -8.37 23.99
CA GLY A 103 -11.22 -9.15 25.04
C GLY A 103 -9.70 -8.99 25.14
N TRP A 104 -9.09 -8.17 24.26
CA TRP A 104 -7.68 -7.81 24.30
C TRP A 104 -7.47 -6.31 24.58
N SER A 105 -6.28 -5.94 25.00
CA SER A 105 -5.91 -4.57 25.32
C SER A 105 -4.51 -4.24 24.84
N LEU A 106 -4.34 -3.04 24.27
CA LEU A 106 -3.03 -2.50 23.94
C LEU A 106 -2.28 -2.08 25.24
N ALA A 107 -0.99 -2.35 25.25
CA ALA A 107 -0.06 -1.91 26.28
C ALA A 107 1.16 -1.27 25.62
N ALA A 108 2.01 -0.60 26.40
CA ALA A 108 3.26 -0.10 25.89
C ALA A 108 4.13 -1.26 25.37
N PHE A 109 4.68 -1.09 24.17
CA PHE A 109 5.71 -1.99 23.67
C PHE A 109 7.01 -1.72 24.42
N GLY A 110 7.64 -2.77 24.92
CA GLY A 110 8.89 -2.72 25.66
C GLY A 110 9.65 -4.02 25.51
N ASP A 111 10.49 -4.35 26.48
CA ASP A 111 11.10 -5.67 26.53
C ASP A 111 10.09 -6.74 26.99
N LYS A 112 10.46 -8.00 26.83
CA LYS A 112 9.63 -9.14 27.24
C LYS A 112 9.23 -9.09 28.73
N ALA A 113 10.09 -8.54 29.59
CA ALA A 113 9.85 -8.43 31.02
C ALA A 113 8.72 -7.44 31.36
N SER A 114 8.41 -6.50 30.48
CA SER A 114 7.37 -5.47 30.70
C SER A 114 5.99 -6.06 31.01
N LEU A 115 5.64 -7.19 30.42
CA LEU A 115 4.36 -7.86 30.61
C LEU A 115 4.48 -9.19 31.38
N ALA A 116 5.69 -9.63 31.75
CA ALA A 116 5.92 -10.90 32.43
C ALA A 116 5.29 -10.97 33.84
N HIS A 117 5.09 -9.82 34.48
CA HIS A 117 4.48 -9.72 35.82
C HIS A 117 2.94 -9.55 35.78
N GLU A 118 2.38 -9.42 34.59
CA GLU A 118 0.91 -9.36 34.43
C GLU A 118 0.28 -10.71 34.75
N LYS A 119 -0.97 -10.68 35.20
CA LYS A 119 -1.71 -11.92 35.45
C LYS A 119 -1.86 -12.72 34.16
N VAL A 120 -1.75 -14.04 34.27
CA VAL A 120 -2.05 -14.95 33.16
C VAL A 120 -3.47 -14.68 32.65
N ASN A 121 -3.65 -14.68 31.33
CA ASN A 121 -4.90 -14.37 30.62
C ASN A 121 -5.39 -12.91 30.84
N SER A 122 -4.53 -11.98 31.19
CA SER A 122 -4.90 -10.56 31.20
C SER A 122 -5.06 -9.98 29.79
N ASN A 123 -4.67 -10.72 28.73
CA ASN A 123 -4.86 -10.43 27.33
C ASN A 123 -4.40 -9.03 26.93
N LYS A 124 -3.20 -8.68 27.39
CA LYS A 124 -2.53 -7.43 26.99
C LYS A 124 -1.40 -7.73 26.02
N PHE A 125 -1.19 -6.84 25.07
CA PHE A 125 -0.03 -6.92 24.19
C PHE A 125 0.49 -5.53 23.82
N GLY A 126 1.80 -5.42 23.70
CA GLY A 126 2.48 -4.28 23.11
C GLY A 126 2.86 -4.63 21.67
N PHE A 127 2.82 -3.64 20.80
CA PHE A 127 3.10 -3.82 19.37
C PHE A 127 4.04 -2.75 18.86
N SER A 128 4.90 -3.13 17.91
CA SER A 128 5.75 -2.19 17.20
C SER A 128 5.70 -2.46 15.71
N ILE A 129 5.87 -1.41 14.91
CA ILE A 129 5.89 -1.48 13.45
C ILE A 129 6.87 -0.45 12.88
N SER A 130 7.56 -0.81 11.81
CA SER A 130 8.28 0.11 10.95
C SER A 130 7.98 -0.19 9.48
N LEU A 131 7.99 0.84 8.66
CA LEU A 131 7.75 0.78 7.22
C LEU A 131 9.04 1.13 6.48
N GLY A 132 9.48 0.25 5.57
CA GLY A 132 10.73 0.41 4.87
C GLY A 132 11.91 0.66 5.83
N ASN A 133 12.65 1.74 5.60
CA ASN A 133 13.74 2.18 6.46
C ASN A 133 13.28 3.20 7.52
N GLY A 134 11.97 3.39 7.66
CA GLY A 134 11.40 4.35 8.59
C GLY A 134 11.60 3.96 10.05
N GLU A 135 11.37 4.93 10.92
CA GLU A 135 11.49 4.78 12.36
C GLU A 135 10.45 3.81 12.92
N LYS A 136 10.86 3.00 13.90
CA LYS A 136 9.96 2.08 14.61
C LYS A 136 8.93 2.86 15.43
N LYS A 137 7.65 2.62 15.20
CA LYS A 137 6.53 3.18 15.96
C LYS A 137 6.01 2.14 16.93
N LEU A 138 5.68 2.57 18.14
CA LEU A 138 5.39 1.71 19.29
C LEU A 138 4.00 2.02 19.83
N THR A 139 3.31 1.01 20.31
CA THR A 139 2.16 1.22 21.21
C THR A 139 2.63 1.74 22.57
N ASP A 140 1.76 2.49 23.24
CA ASP A 140 1.97 3.02 24.58
C ASP A 140 0.80 2.62 25.52
N ASN A 141 0.78 3.18 26.75
CA ASN A 141 -0.28 2.91 27.74
C ASN A 141 -1.43 3.95 27.72
N LYS A 142 -1.47 4.88 26.72
CA LYS A 142 -2.46 5.97 26.73
C LYS A 142 -3.86 5.50 26.36
N ASN A 143 -3.97 4.57 25.42
CA ASN A 143 -5.26 4.04 24.99
C ASN A 143 -5.16 2.54 24.77
N ALA A 144 -5.90 1.79 25.57
CA ALA A 144 -5.88 0.32 25.55
C ALA A 144 -6.66 -0.29 24.36
N SER A 145 -7.52 0.50 23.71
CA SER A 145 -8.39 -0.02 22.64
C SER A 145 -7.86 0.29 21.25
N LYS A 146 -7.41 1.53 21.01
CA LYS A 146 -6.97 1.98 19.68
C LYS A 146 -5.87 3.03 19.80
N GLN A 147 -4.85 2.91 18.95
CA GLN A 147 -3.75 3.88 18.91
C GLN A 147 -3.38 4.20 17.46
N THR A 148 -3.06 5.46 17.18
CA THR A 148 -2.43 5.88 15.93
C THR A 148 -0.92 5.77 16.12
N LEU A 149 -0.29 4.91 15.32
CA LEU A 149 1.16 4.68 15.35
C LEU A 149 1.89 5.64 14.40
N LEU A 150 1.23 5.99 13.30
CA LEU A 150 1.71 6.95 12.31
C LEU A 150 0.53 7.81 11.87
N ASP A 151 0.60 9.12 12.03
CA ASP A 151 -0.46 10.09 11.70
C ASP A 151 -0.22 10.83 10.39
N ALA A 152 1.01 10.79 9.86
CA ALA A 152 1.38 11.33 8.55
C ALA A 152 2.50 10.50 7.93
N ALA A 153 2.58 10.46 6.60
CA ALA A 153 3.65 9.77 5.89
C ALA A 153 5.03 10.37 6.24
N VAL A 154 5.97 9.49 6.56
CA VAL A 154 7.38 9.80 6.85
C VAL A 154 8.27 9.02 5.90
N GLU A 155 9.58 9.19 6.01
CA GLU A 155 10.55 8.37 5.29
C GLU A 155 10.22 6.87 5.43
N GLY A 156 10.35 6.11 4.34
CA GLY A 156 10.01 4.69 4.27
C GLY A 156 8.54 4.38 3.92
N CYS A 157 7.67 5.41 3.87
CA CYS A 157 6.24 5.23 3.55
C CYS A 157 5.90 5.34 2.06
N PHE A 158 6.84 5.76 1.21
CA PHE A 158 6.60 6.11 -0.18
C PHE A 158 6.89 4.94 -1.12
N MET A 159 6.05 4.79 -2.14
CA MET A 159 6.17 3.74 -3.16
C MET A 159 6.00 4.36 -4.54
N SER A 160 6.94 4.10 -5.44
CA SER A 160 6.83 4.42 -6.87
C SER A 160 5.67 3.68 -7.52
N GLY A 161 5.25 4.13 -8.70
CA GLY A 161 4.28 3.41 -9.52
C GLY A 161 4.86 2.09 -10.06
N VAL A 162 3.99 1.23 -10.59
CA VAL A 162 4.33 -0.11 -11.10
C VAL A 162 5.43 -0.15 -12.17
N GLY A 163 5.73 0.98 -12.82
CA GLY A 163 6.84 1.10 -13.77
C GLY A 163 8.23 1.01 -13.14
N ASP A 164 8.35 1.20 -11.83
CA ASP A 164 9.59 1.05 -11.07
C ASP A 164 9.43 -0.02 -9.98
N THR A 165 9.64 -1.28 -10.38
CA THR A 165 9.50 -2.44 -9.49
C THR A 165 10.54 -2.51 -8.37
N SER A 166 11.60 -1.70 -8.43
CA SER A 166 12.60 -1.61 -7.37
C SER A 166 12.14 -0.75 -6.18
N ALA A 167 11.20 0.18 -6.42
CA ALA A 167 10.72 1.13 -5.43
C ALA A 167 9.20 1.12 -5.23
N ASN A 168 8.47 0.18 -5.83
CA ASN A 168 7.01 0.06 -5.70
C ASN A 168 6.55 -0.72 -4.46
N THR A 169 7.48 -1.05 -3.56
CA THR A 169 7.20 -1.91 -2.41
C THR A 169 7.76 -1.30 -1.13
N VAL A 170 6.97 -1.35 -0.06
CA VAL A 170 7.41 -1.01 1.31
C VAL A 170 7.36 -2.27 2.17
N ALA A 171 8.52 -2.67 2.71
CA ALA A 171 8.60 -3.74 3.68
C ALA A 171 7.95 -3.33 5.00
N ILE A 172 7.31 -4.27 5.67
CA ILE A 172 6.76 -4.09 7.02
C ILE A 172 7.58 -4.95 7.97
N ALA A 173 8.31 -4.32 8.88
CA ALA A 173 8.88 -5.01 10.03
C ALA A 173 8.03 -4.70 11.26
N TYR A 174 7.66 -5.74 12.00
CA TYR A 174 6.83 -5.60 13.20
C TYR A 174 7.25 -6.59 14.27
N ASP A 175 6.87 -6.28 15.51
CA ASP A 175 7.18 -7.13 16.66
C ASP A 175 6.08 -6.94 17.73
N ALA A 176 5.96 -7.88 18.64
CA ALA A 176 5.00 -7.81 19.73
C ALA A 176 5.57 -8.37 21.04
N ILE A 177 5.02 -7.93 22.14
CA ILE A 177 5.12 -8.58 23.44
C ILE A 177 3.72 -8.91 23.92
N VAL A 178 3.52 -10.07 24.52
CA VAL A 178 2.19 -10.57 24.89
C VAL A 178 2.23 -11.07 26.34
N THR A 179 1.16 -10.81 27.08
CA THR A 179 1.00 -11.38 28.42
C THR A 179 0.91 -12.89 28.39
N PRO A 180 1.34 -13.58 29.47
CA PRO A 180 1.22 -15.04 29.56
C PRO A 180 -0.23 -15.53 29.35
N VAL A 181 -0.39 -16.62 28.61
CA VAL A 181 -1.65 -17.33 28.43
C VAL A 181 -1.57 -18.72 29.04
N SER A 182 -2.67 -19.22 29.62
CA SER A 182 -2.69 -20.53 30.31
C SER A 182 -2.95 -21.69 29.37
N GLU A 183 -3.46 -21.42 28.16
CA GLU A 183 -3.82 -22.41 27.18
C GLU A 183 -3.23 -22.07 25.81
N ALA A 184 -3.04 -23.07 24.96
CA ALA A 184 -2.59 -22.85 23.60
C ALA A 184 -3.64 -22.07 22.80
N VAL A 185 -3.21 -21.03 22.11
CA VAL A 185 -4.04 -20.21 21.22
C VAL A 185 -3.65 -20.47 19.77
N THR A 186 -4.61 -20.62 18.89
CA THR A 186 -4.35 -20.88 17.48
C THR A 186 -5.16 -19.92 16.62
N ASN A 187 -4.50 -19.19 15.72
CA ASN A 187 -5.13 -18.27 14.75
C ASN A 187 -6.16 -17.29 15.36
N THR A 188 -5.92 -16.87 16.59
CA THR A 188 -6.78 -15.93 17.30
C THR A 188 -6.42 -14.50 16.91
N ALA A 189 -7.40 -13.74 16.42
CA ALA A 189 -7.22 -12.32 16.15
C ALA A 189 -7.12 -11.55 17.48
N ILE A 190 -5.98 -10.91 17.73
CA ILE A 190 -5.73 -10.08 18.93
C ILE A 190 -5.80 -8.58 18.63
N ALA A 191 -5.64 -8.20 17.38
CA ALA A 191 -5.71 -6.81 16.91
C ALA A 191 -6.00 -6.73 15.41
N SER A 192 -6.35 -5.52 14.98
CA SER A 192 -6.37 -5.12 13.57
C SER A 192 -5.42 -3.95 13.37
N VAL A 193 -4.61 -4.00 12.32
CA VAL A 193 -3.78 -2.87 11.88
C VAL A 193 -4.42 -2.27 10.63
N LEU A 194 -4.70 -0.98 10.66
CA LEU A 194 -5.29 -0.23 9.55
C LEU A 194 -4.21 0.63 8.89
N PHE A 195 -4.02 0.44 7.60
CA PHE A 195 -3.18 1.27 6.74
C PHE A 195 -4.07 2.18 5.90
N ILE A 196 -3.85 3.49 5.95
CA ILE A 196 -4.49 4.46 5.07
C ILE A 196 -3.49 4.82 3.98
N ILE A 197 -3.85 4.52 2.74
CA ILE A 197 -3.04 4.77 1.56
C ILE A 197 -3.56 6.03 0.86
N ALA A 198 -2.66 6.88 0.42
CA ALA A 198 -2.97 8.07 -0.36
C ALA A 198 -2.07 8.17 -1.60
N TRP A 199 -2.50 8.93 -2.61
CA TRP A 199 -1.61 9.34 -3.67
C TRP A 199 -0.45 10.17 -3.11
N ASP A 200 0.74 9.93 -3.62
CA ASP A 200 1.84 10.85 -3.39
C ASP A 200 1.74 11.97 -4.42
N ALA A 201 0.94 12.97 -4.07
CA ALA A 201 0.64 14.13 -4.90
C ALA A 201 1.35 15.37 -4.34
N VAL A 202 1.69 16.29 -5.24
CA VAL A 202 2.25 17.62 -4.94
C VAL A 202 1.23 18.52 -4.30
#